data_b34f48e826bc3c3ad164641683a19643
#
_entry.id   b34f48e826bc3c3ad164641683a19643
#
_cell.length_a   1.000
_cell.length_b   1.000
_cell.length_c   1.000
_cell.angle_alpha   90.00
_cell.angle_beta   90.00
_cell.angle_gamma   90.00
#
_symmetry.space_group_name_H-M   'P 1'
#
loop_
_entity.id
_entity.type
_entity.pdbx_description
1 polymer ?
#
loop_
_entity_poly.entity_id
_entity_poly.type
_entity_poly.pdbx_seq_one_letter_code
_entity_poly.pdbx_strand_id
1 'polypeptide(L)'
;MLRLLLALTLVSCATPTSVTATPSPAPSASRSAPLLTTSPTATVRSSPSLDPANVPKCVASQLQAVAAGVQATDFFAGAVFIANRGAAACTLRGNPEVVLLSADGSPLDVRSASVTAGTPKIVVVPITVFRQDSSGIQGIGASAPLRWENYCEDVLPMRLRVTLPDAGGVFEGTFVDVTGKPISTFGVARCDDASGPSTFTVYPFQEPVQ
;
A
#
# COMPACT_ATOMS: atom_id res chain seq x y z
N MET A 1 11.08 22.00 49.62
CA MET A 1 10.30 20.90 50.25
C MET A 1 8.85 21.08 49.90
N LEU A 2 8.32 20.34 48.94
CA LEU A 2 6.90 20.37 48.60
C LEU A 2 6.47 18.92 48.35
N ARG A 3 5.65 18.36 49.23
CA ARG A 3 5.11 17.01 49.18
C ARG A 3 3.95 16.95 48.20
N LEU A 4 4.06 16.16 47.16
CA LEU A 4 2.98 15.89 46.20
C LEU A 4 2.25 14.62 46.66
N LEU A 5 0.96 14.79 46.99
CA LEU A 5 0.05 13.71 47.39
C LEU A 5 -0.43 12.95 46.15
N LEU A 6 -0.20 11.65 46.15
CA LEU A 6 -0.64 10.71 45.12
C LEU A 6 -2.08 10.27 45.45
N ALA A 7 -3.05 10.62 44.61
CA ALA A 7 -4.43 10.11 44.70
C ALA A 7 -4.58 8.88 43.81
N LEU A 8 -4.80 7.71 44.44
CA LEU A 8 -5.18 6.45 43.78
C LEU A 8 -6.69 6.46 43.50
N THR A 9 -7.08 6.42 42.24
CA THR A 9 -8.47 6.14 41.84
C THR A 9 -8.60 4.68 41.44
N LEU A 10 -9.42 3.95 42.22
CA LEU A 10 -9.84 2.59 41.95
C LEU A 10 -10.89 2.56 40.82
N VAL A 11 -10.59 1.90 39.72
CA VAL A 11 -11.55 1.62 38.65
C VAL A 11 -12.23 0.30 38.93
N SER A 12 -13.56 0.35 39.12
CA SER A 12 -14.44 -0.76 39.36
C SER A 12 -14.69 -1.56 38.07
N CYS A 13 -14.44 -2.86 38.12
CA CYS A 13 -14.79 -3.81 37.07
C CYS A 13 -16.29 -4.08 37.05
N ALA A 14 -16.96 -3.74 35.92
CA ALA A 14 -18.33 -4.17 35.65
C ALA A 14 -18.30 -5.54 34.93
N THR A 15 -18.98 -6.54 35.51
CA THR A 15 -19.17 -7.88 34.95
C THR A 15 -20.17 -7.87 33.80
N PRO A 16 -19.92 -8.56 32.66
CA PRO A 16 -20.89 -8.70 31.60
C PRO A 16 -21.98 -9.73 31.96
N THR A 17 -23.23 -9.31 31.83
CA THR A 17 -24.43 -10.13 31.98
C THR A 17 -24.57 -11.05 30.78
N SER A 18 -24.60 -12.35 30.99
CA SER A 18 -24.88 -13.37 29.97
C SER A 18 -26.32 -13.32 29.53
N VAL A 19 -26.55 -13.05 28.23
CA VAL A 19 -27.86 -13.14 27.59
C VAL A 19 -28.06 -14.57 27.09
N THR A 20 -29.04 -15.28 27.73
CA THR A 20 -29.48 -16.61 27.32
C THR A 20 -30.24 -16.53 25.99
N ALA A 21 -29.72 -17.17 24.96
CA ALA A 21 -30.38 -17.26 23.64
C ALA A 21 -31.50 -18.32 23.72
N THR A 22 -32.71 -17.88 23.37
CA THR A 22 -33.90 -18.74 23.20
C THR A 22 -33.79 -19.49 21.86
N PRO A 23 -34.01 -20.81 21.78
CA PRO A 23 -33.96 -21.53 20.49
C PRO A 23 -35.17 -21.20 19.65
N SER A 24 -34.88 -20.74 18.41
CA SER A 24 -35.86 -20.50 17.35
C SER A 24 -36.32 -21.82 16.70
N PRO A 25 -37.62 -21.99 16.39
CA PRO A 25 -38.12 -23.22 15.77
C PRO A 25 -37.65 -23.37 14.32
N ALA A 26 -37.27 -24.59 13.95
CA ALA A 26 -36.83 -24.98 12.62
C ALA A 26 -37.93 -24.76 11.54
N PRO A 27 -37.58 -24.20 10.38
CA PRO A 27 -38.50 -24.17 9.24
C PRO A 27 -38.54 -25.52 8.54
N SER A 28 -39.77 -25.95 8.27
CA SER A 28 -40.13 -27.14 7.49
C SER A 28 -39.49 -27.14 6.11
N ALA A 29 -38.84 -28.24 5.76
CA ALA A 29 -38.25 -28.48 4.47
C ALA A 29 -39.36 -28.66 3.39
N SER A 30 -39.55 -27.67 2.54
CA SER A 30 -40.23 -27.83 1.24
C SER A 30 -39.21 -28.40 0.24
N ARG A 31 -39.43 -29.63 -0.20
CA ARG A 31 -38.72 -30.26 -1.32
C ARG A 31 -39.14 -29.58 -2.62
N SER A 32 -38.30 -28.70 -3.15
CA SER A 32 -38.37 -28.24 -4.53
C SER A 32 -37.41 -29.07 -5.38
N ALA A 33 -37.92 -29.63 -6.48
CA ALA A 33 -37.17 -30.43 -7.43
C ALA A 33 -35.99 -29.63 -8.05
N PRO A 34 -34.86 -30.27 -8.38
CA PRO A 34 -33.77 -29.59 -9.02
C PRO A 34 -34.07 -29.28 -10.47
N LEU A 35 -34.25 -27.98 -10.78
CA LEU A 35 -34.11 -27.51 -12.16
C LEU A 35 -32.63 -27.62 -12.53
N LEU A 36 -32.32 -28.49 -13.47
CA LEU A 36 -31.02 -28.58 -14.13
C LEU A 36 -30.79 -27.26 -14.93
N THR A 37 -30.26 -26.25 -14.27
CA THR A 37 -29.78 -25.05 -14.95
C THR A 37 -28.39 -25.38 -15.51
N THR A 38 -28.32 -25.62 -16.82
CA THR A 38 -27.04 -25.67 -17.54
C THR A 38 -26.40 -24.32 -17.47
N SER A 39 -25.39 -24.19 -16.57
CA SER A 39 -24.58 -22.99 -16.43
C SER A 39 -23.78 -22.79 -17.73
N PRO A 40 -23.91 -21.66 -18.42
CA PRO A 40 -23.05 -21.40 -19.57
C PRO A 40 -21.60 -21.39 -19.12
N THR A 41 -20.80 -22.27 -19.68
CA THR A 41 -19.33 -22.27 -19.50
C THR A 41 -18.81 -20.92 -19.98
N ALA A 42 -18.45 -20.05 -19.04
CA ALA A 42 -17.82 -18.77 -19.35
C ALA A 42 -16.47 -19.08 -20.04
N THR A 43 -16.41 -18.87 -21.34
CA THR A 43 -15.17 -18.94 -22.10
C THR A 43 -14.26 -17.82 -21.56
N VAL A 44 -13.25 -18.19 -20.79
CA VAL A 44 -12.19 -17.27 -20.37
C VAL A 44 -11.50 -16.79 -21.66
N ARG A 45 -11.85 -15.58 -22.11
CA ARG A 45 -11.11 -14.91 -23.16
C ARG A 45 -9.73 -14.57 -22.58
N SER A 46 -8.69 -15.29 -23.01
CA SER A 46 -7.31 -14.90 -22.78
C SER A 46 -7.13 -13.52 -23.37
N SER A 47 -6.88 -12.51 -22.52
CA SER A 47 -6.49 -11.17 -22.98
C SER A 47 -5.23 -11.31 -23.83
N PRO A 48 -5.17 -10.67 -25.01
CA PRO A 48 -3.96 -10.72 -25.84
C PRO A 48 -2.79 -10.19 -24.99
N SER A 49 -1.72 -10.96 -24.91
CA SER A 49 -0.46 -10.52 -24.30
C SER A 49 0.08 -9.35 -25.10
N LEU A 50 0.12 -8.17 -24.49
CA LEU A 50 0.69 -6.99 -25.12
C LEU A 50 2.21 -7.19 -25.23
N ASP A 51 2.77 -7.04 -26.44
CA ASP A 51 4.22 -7.00 -26.62
C ASP A 51 4.76 -5.71 -25.99
N PRO A 52 5.58 -5.78 -24.94
CA PRO A 52 6.09 -4.59 -24.25
C PRO A 52 6.85 -3.62 -25.16
N ALA A 53 7.42 -4.11 -26.27
CA ALA A 53 8.15 -3.28 -27.23
C ALA A 53 7.24 -2.29 -27.98
N ASN A 54 5.95 -2.60 -28.10
CA ASN A 54 4.96 -1.78 -28.80
C ASN A 54 4.09 -0.93 -27.87
N VAL A 55 4.34 -0.98 -26.55
CA VAL A 55 3.59 -0.22 -25.55
C VAL A 55 4.37 1.05 -25.19
N PRO A 56 3.75 2.24 -25.23
CA PRO A 56 4.43 3.51 -24.95
C PRO A 56 4.93 3.56 -23.49
N LYS A 57 5.94 4.40 -23.23
CA LYS A 57 6.38 4.68 -21.85
C LYS A 57 5.31 5.43 -21.09
N CYS A 58 5.20 5.15 -19.79
CA CYS A 58 4.32 5.89 -18.90
C CYS A 58 4.81 7.34 -18.72
N VAL A 59 3.86 8.26 -18.62
CA VAL A 59 4.10 9.65 -18.24
C VAL A 59 3.40 9.95 -16.91
N ALA A 60 4.00 10.81 -16.11
CA ALA A 60 3.54 11.12 -14.75
C ALA A 60 2.06 11.53 -14.67
N SER A 61 1.57 12.31 -15.66
CA SER A 61 0.19 12.80 -15.68
C SER A 61 -0.90 11.73 -15.76
N GLN A 62 -0.55 10.52 -16.17
CA GLN A 62 -1.48 9.39 -16.27
C GLN A 62 -1.38 8.42 -15.08
N LEU A 63 -0.44 8.65 -14.17
CA LEU A 63 -0.17 7.76 -13.05
C LEU A 63 -0.72 8.29 -11.73
N GLN A 64 -1.00 7.36 -10.84
CA GLN A 64 -1.29 7.61 -9.44
C GLN A 64 -0.42 6.69 -8.59
N ALA A 65 0.09 7.18 -7.46
CA ALA A 65 0.86 6.38 -6.52
C ALA A 65 0.22 6.32 -5.13
N VAL A 66 0.39 5.16 -4.49
CA VAL A 66 0.13 4.96 -3.08
C VAL A 66 1.30 4.16 -2.51
N ALA A 67 1.96 4.66 -1.48
CA ALA A 67 2.92 3.85 -0.74
C ALA A 67 2.25 3.26 0.49
N ALA A 68 2.42 1.97 0.71
CA ALA A 68 1.94 1.28 1.89
C ALA A 68 2.88 0.14 2.28
N GLY A 69 2.84 -0.23 3.56
CA GLY A 69 3.64 -1.32 4.08
C GLY A 69 3.38 -1.57 5.56
N VAL A 70 4.20 -2.42 6.14
CA VAL A 70 4.13 -2.83 7.54
C VAL A 70 5.49 -2.65 8.22
N GLN A 71 5.46 -2.29 9.49
CA GLN A 71 6.65 -2.33 10.32
C GLN A 71 7.01 -3.80 10.60
N ALA A 72 8.21 -4.20 10.16
CA ALA A 72 8.86 -5.43 10.57
C ALA A 72 9.68 -5.18 11.85
N THR A 73 10.46 -6.18 12.29
CA THR A 73 11.23 -6.08 13.54
C THR A 73 12.21 -4.91 13.52
N ASP A 74 12.97 -4.76 12.41
CA ASP A 74 14.10 -3.82 12.31
C ASP A 74 13.95 -2.80 11.18
N PHE A 75 12.87 -2.86 10.41
CA PHE A 75 12.65 -1.97 9.27
C PHE A 75 11.17 -1.91 8.91
N PHE A 76 10.79 -0.92 8.13
CA PHE A 76 9.49 -0.88 7.46
C PHE A 76 9.62 -1.51 6.07
N ALA A 77 8.80 -2.51 5.79
CA ALA A 77 8.71 -3.17 4.50
C ALA A 77 7.43 -2.78 3.78
N GLY A 78 7.53 -2.39 2.52
CA GLY A 78 6.36 -2.00 1.75
C GLY A 78 6.62 -1.90 0.26
N ALA A 79 5.75 -1.17 -0.41
CA ALA A 79 5.92 -0.83 -1.81
C ALA A 79 5.27 0.51 -2.15
N VAL A 80 5.79 1.15 -3.19
CA VAL A 80 5.07 2.18 -3.93
C VAL A 80 4.25 1.48 -5.00
N PHE A 81 2.95 1.48 -4.84
CA PHE A 81 1.99 0.92 -5.80
C PHE A 81 1.63 1.98 -6.84
N ILE A 82 1.56 1.57 -8.09
CA ILE A 82 1.27 2.45 -9.23
C ILE A 82 0.00 1.97 -9.93
N ALA A 83 -0.91 2.90 -10.17
CA ALA A 83 -2.07 2.71 -11.05
C ALA A 83 -1.95 3.61 -12.28
N ASN A 84 -2.37 3.10 -13.43
CA ASN A 84 -2.42 3.86 -14.68
C ASN A 84 -3.86 4.31 -14.95
N ARG A 85 -4.11 5.60 -14.80
CA ARG A 85 -5.39 6.26 -15.06
C ARG A 85 -5.50 6.80 -16.48
N GLY A 86 -4.51 6.54 -17.33
CA GLY A 86 -4.51 6.95 -18.74
C GLY A 86 -5.53 6.18 -19.58
N ALA A 87 -5.58 6.49 -20.86
CA ALA A 87 -6.49 5.86 -21.82
C ALA A 87 -5.93 4.55 -22.43
N ALA A 88 -4.64 4.26 -22.23
CA ALA A 88 -3.97 3.09 -22.76
C ALA A 88 -2.97 2.54 -21.76
N ALA A 89 -2.62 1.24 -21.90
CA ALA A 89 -1.51 0.65 -21.16
C ALA A 89 -0.20 1.38 -21.48
N CYS A 90 0.71 1.38 -20.50
CA CYS A 90 2.05 1.97 -20.68
C CYS A 90 3.12 1.11 -20.02
N THR A 91 4.39 1.43 -20.24
CA THR A 91 5.52 0.67 -19.68
C THR A 91 6.31 1.50 -18.69
N LEU A 92 6.75 0.85 -17.60
CA LEU A 92 7.73 1.36 -16.64
C LEU A 92 8.99 0.50 -16.71
N ARG A 93 10.16 1.12 -16.45
CA ARG A 93 11.44 0.44 -16.38
C ARG A 93 12.37 1.15 -15.41
N GLY A 94 13.19 0.41 -14.69
CA GLY A 94 14.18 0.97 -13.75
C GLY A 94 13.60 1.26 -12.37
N ASN A 95 14.29 2.12 -11.64
CA ASN A 95 13.91 2.51 -10.28
C ASN A 95 13.25 3.89 -10.30
N PRO A 96 12.12 4.10 -9.63
CA PRO A 96 11.67 5.45 -9.32
C PRO A 96 12.60 6.08 -8.28
N GLU A 97 12.77 7.40 -8.36
CA GLU A 97 13.23 8.18 -7.22
C GLU A 97 12.00 8.55 -6.37
N VAL A 98 12.09 8.34 -5.06
CA VAL A 98 10.97 8.62 -4.16
C VAL A 98 11.45 9.50 -3.01
N VAL A 99 10.73 10.60 -2.78
CA VAL A 99 10.94 11.51 -1.66
C VAL A 99 9.69 11.47 -0.78
N LEU A 100 9.89 11.24 0.53
CA LEU A 100 8.81 11.30 1.51
C LEU A 100 8.52 12.75 1.88
N LEU A 101 7.25 13.09 1.99
CA LEU A 101 6.79 14.44 2.29
C LEU A 101 5.88 14.42 3.52
N SER A 102 6.01 15.44 4.35
CA SER A 102 5.10 15.75 5.44
C SER A 102 3.71 16.21 4.93
N ALA A 103 2.80 16.52 5.83
CA ALA A 103 1.46 16.98 5.49
C ALA A 103 1.46 18.33 4.73
N ASP A 104 2.41 19.21 5.03
CA ASP A 104 2.58 20.52 4.36
C ASP A 104 3.35 20.42 3.02
N GLY A 105 3.82 19.21 2.66
CA GLY A 105 4.57 18.97 1.43
C GLY A 105 6.07 19.19 1.53
N SER A 106 6.59 19.49 2.72
CA SER A 106 8.04 19.59 2.96
C SER A 106 8.70 18.21 2.89
N PRO A 107 9.88 18.07 2.26
CA PRO A 107 10.64 16.84 2.29
C PRO A 107 11.04 16.47 3.72
N LEU A 108 10.92 15.19 4.07
CA LEU A 108 11.46 14.65 5.31
C LEU A 108 12.97 14.43 5.18
N ASP A 109 13.69 14.51 6.30
CA ASP A 109 15.14 14.24 6.35
C ASP A 109 15.39 12.72 6.31
N VAL A 110 15.13 12.15 5.15
CA VAL A 110 15.28 10.72 4.87
C VAL A 110 16.16 10.56 3.64
N ARG A 111 17.28 9.87 3.79
CA ARG A 111 18.19 9.59 2.68
C ARG A 111 17.56 8.57 1.75
N SER A 112 17.22 9.01 0.54
CA SER A 112 16.76 8.11 -0.51
C SER A 112 17.92 7.33 -1.11
N ALA A 113 17.78 6.03 -1.23
CA ALA A 113 18.71 5.14 -1.92
C ALA A 113 17.94 4.31 -2.95
N SER A 114 18.58 4.01 -4.09
CA SER A 114 18.05 3.10 -5.09
C SER A 114 19.00 1.92 -5.28
N VAL A 115 18.43 0.72 -5.37
CA VAL A 115 19.20 -0.50 -5.61
C VAL A 115 19.07 -0.87 -7.07
N THR A 116 20.19 -0.81 -7.79
CA THR A 116 20.25 -1.32 -9.16
C THR A 116 20.65 -2.80 -9.11
N ALA A 117 19.66 -3.68 -9.07
CA ALA A 117 19.91 -5.13 -9.13
C ALA A 117 19.64 -5.63 -10.55
N GLY A 118 20.71 -5.97 -11.27
CA GLY A 118 20.64 -6.56 -12.62
C GLY A 118 20.08 -5.61 -13.70
N THR A 119 19.66 -6.18 -14.82
CA THR A 119 19.01 -5.42 -15.89
C THR A 119 17.55 -5.16 -15.53
N PRO A 120 17.10 -3.91 -15.44
CA PRO A 120 15.71 -3.59 -15.12
C PRO A 120 14.76 -4.20 -16.15
N LYS A 121 13.76 -4.92 -15.66
CA LYS A 121 12.69 -5.46 -16.50
C LYS A 121 11.76 -4.35 -16.96
N ILE A 122 11.12 -4.54 -18.10
CA ILE A 122 10.02 -3.70 -18.56
C ILE A 122 8.74 -4.25 -17.93
N VAL A 123 8.01 -3.39 -17.23
CA VAL A 123 6.72 -3.71 -16.62
C VAL A 123 5.62 -3.04 -17.42
N VAL A 124 4.67 -3.82 -17.92
CA VAL A 124 3.47 -3.29 -18.57
C VAL A 124 2.45 -2.93 -17.50
N VAL A 125 2.06 -1.66 -17.45
CA VAL A 125 1.08 -1.13 -16.51
C VAL A 125 -0.26 -1.01 -17.24
N PRO A 126 -1.21 -1.91 -16.99
CA PRO A 126 -2.54 -1.85 -17.58
C PRO A 126 -3.30 -0.63 -17.04
N ILE A 127 -4.40 -0.27 -17.70
CA ILE A 127 -5.32 0.73 -17.16
C ILE A 127 -5.92 0.19 -15.87
N THR A 128 -5.68 0.88 -14.77
CA THR A 128 -6.15 0.49 -13.44
C THR A 128 -6.55 1.72 -12.62
N VAL A 129 -7.43 1.50 -11.65
CA VAL A 129 -7.81 2.54 -10.68
C VAL A 129 -7.69 1.94 -9.29
N PHE A 130 -6.98 2.61 -8.41
CA PHE A 130 -6.93 2.20 -7.01
C PHE A 130 -8.33 2.13 -6.42
N ARG A 131 -8.60 1.01 -5.78
CA ARG A 131 -9.75 0.79 -4.91
C ARG A 131 -9.23 0.32 -3.57
N GLN A 132 -9.90 0.70 -2.54
CA GLN A 132 -9.59 0.27 -1.19
C GLN A 132 -10.81 -0.41 -0.62
N ASP A 133 -10.61 -1.61 -0.10
CA ASP A 133 -11.63 -2.39 0.60
C ASP A 133 -11.03 -3.08 1.82
N SER A 134 -11.77 -3.97 2.44
CA SER A 134 -11.31 -4.72 3.63
C SER A 134 -10.13 -5.67 3.35
N SER A 135 -9.84 -5.97 2.09
CA SER A 135 -8.70 -6.80 1.69
C SER A 135 -7.44 -5.98 1.36
N GLY A 136 -7.53 -4.64 1.41
CA GLY A 136 -6.40 -3.73 1.19
C GLY A 136 -6.51 -2.91 -0.10
N ILE A 137 -5.35 -2.53 -0.65
CA ILE A 137 -5.26 -1.73 -1.87
C ILE A 137 -5.37 -2.63 -3.09
N GLN A 138 -6.38 -2.38 -3.92
CA GLN A 138 -6.66 -3.09 -5.17
C GLN A 138 -6.39 -2.20 -6.40
N GLY A 139 -6.35 -2.79 -7.59
CA GLY A 139 -6.16 -2.04 -8.84
C GLY A 139 -4.71 -1.61 -9.05
N ILE A 140 -3.77 -2.41 -8.56
CA ILE A 140 -2.34 -2.16 -8.70
C ILE A 140 -1.90 -2.61 -10.10
N GLY A 141 -1.31 -1.69 -10.87
CA GLY A 141 -0.78 -1.97 -12.21
C GLY A 141 0.72 -2.31 -12.19
N ALA A 142 1.47 -1.73 -11.26
CA ALA A 142 2.88 -2.01 -11.00
C ALA A 142 3.21 -1.70 -9.53
N SER A 143 4.35 -2.20 -9.07
CA SER A 143 4.87 -1.86 -7.74
C SER A 143 6.37 -1.63 -7.78
N ALA A 144 6.88 -0.80 -6.87
CA ALA A 144 8.29 -0.66 -6.57
C ALA A 144 8.46 -0.96 -5.08
N PRO A 145 9.02 -2.13 -4.72
CA PRO A 145 9.26 -2.48 -3.32
C PRO A 145 10.11 -1.42 -2.63
N LEU A 146 9.90 -1.25 -1.36
CA LEU A 146 10.65 -0.33 -0.54
C LEU A 146 11.04 -0.94 0.80
N ARG A 147 12.16 -0.46 1.32
CA ARG A 147 12.63 -0.71 2.67
C ARG A 147 12.99 0.63 3.31
N TRP A 148 12.51 0.84 4.52
CA TRP A 148 12.81 2.06 5.27
C TRP A 148 13.32 1.71 6.65
N GLU A 149 14.43 2.33 7.05
CA GLU A 149 15.16 2.03 8.27
C GLU A 149 15.43 3.31 9.05
N ASN A 150 15.47 3.17 10.36
CA ASN A 150 15.95 4.16 11.32
C ASN A 150 15.31 5.54 11.19
N TYR A 151 14.00 5.64 11.39
CA TYR A 151 13.30 6.92 11.39
C TYR A 151 13.05 7.41 12.81
N CYS A 152 13.68 8.51 13.21
CA CYS A 152 13.66 9.05 14.56
C CYS A 152 12.95 10.40 14.67
N GLU A 153 12.30 10.86 13.59
CA GLU A 153 11.58 12.11 13.58
C GLU A 153 10.13 11.96 14.06
N ASP A 154 9.58 13.01 14.64
CA ASP A 154 8.17 13.06 15.08
C ASP A 154 7.21 13.39 13.92
N VAL A 155 7.74 13.83 12.76
CA VAL A 155 6.94 14.23 11.60
C VAL A 155 6.59 13.01 10.77
N LEU A 156 5.29 12.71 10.62
CA LEU A 156 4.83 11.57 9.84
C LEU A 156 4.84 11.85 8.33
N PRO A 157 5.25 10.86 7.49
CA PRO A 157 5.06 10.93 6.06
C PRO A 157 3.57 10.82 5.73
N MET A 158 3.05 11.79 5.02
CA MET A 158 1.65 11.78 4.56
C MET A 158 1.55 11.66 3.05
N ARG A 159 2.60 12.07 2.36
CA ARG A 159 2.67 12.10 0.91
C ARG A 159 4.04 11.58 0.44
N LEU A 160 4.11 11.28 -0.84
CA LEU A 160 5.37 10.95 -1.52
C LEU A 160 5.40 11.66 -2.87
N ARG A 161 6.61 12.03 -3.29
CA ARG A 161 6.90 12.50 -4.63
C ARG A 161 7.66 11.41 -5.36
N VAL A 162 7.16 11.03 -6.52
CA VAL A 162 7.75 9.98 -7.36
C VAL A 162 8.27 10.61 -8.64
N THR A 163 9.57 10.46 -8.88
CA THR A 163 10.19 10.83 -10.15
C THR A 163 10.39 9.57 -10.97
N LEU A 164 9.81 9.55 -12.16
CA LEU A 164 9.97 8.44 -13.09
C LEU A 164 11.35 8.49 -13.76
N PRO A 165 11.98 7.35 -14.01
CA PRO A 165 13.18 7.30 -14.83
C PRO A 165 12.89 7.74 -16.28
N ASP A 166 13.94 7.93 -17.07
CA ASP A 166 13.86 8.28 -18.50
C ASP A 166 13.01 9.53 -18.80
N ALA A 167 13.06 10.54 -17.92
CA ALA A 167 12.30 11.78 -18.06
C ALA A 167 10.77 11.60 -18.16
N GLY A 168 10.22 10.52 -17.58
CA GLY A 168 8.78 10.26 -17.53
C GLY A 168 7.97 11.27 -16.71
N GLY A 169 8.65 12.17 -15.98
CA GLY A 169 8.06 13.24 -15.18
C GLY A 169 7.95 12.91 -13.69
N VAL A 170 7.32 13.84 -12.97
CA VAL A 170 7.16 13.78 -11.50
C VAL A 170 5.67 13.83 -11.15
N PHE A 171 5.25 13.03 -10.20
CA PHE A 171 3.89 13.08 -9.65
C PHE A 171 3.91 12.78 -8.15
N GLU A 172 2.82 13.10 -7.48
CA GLU A 172 2.68 12.87 -6.05
C GLU A 172 1.68 11.77 -5.77
N GLY A 173 1.86 11.10 -4.64
CA GLY A 173 0.99 10.07 -4.11
C GLY A 173 0.77 10.25 -2.62
N THR A 174 0.06 9.31 -2.03
CA THR A 174 -0.21 9.25 -0.60
C THR A 174 0.60 8.14 0.07
N PHE A 175 0.96 8.35 1.33
CA PHE A 175 1.56 7.33 2.18
C PHE A 175 0.52 6.88 3.20
N VAL A 176 0.22 5.58 3.22
CA VAL A 176 -0.87 5.01 4.03
C VAL A 176 -0.42 3.71 4.71
N ASP A 177 -1.18 3.26 5.68
CA ASP A 177 -1.02 1.91 6.24
C ASP A 177 -1.56 0.83 5.27
N VAL A 178 -1.39 -0.44 5.60
CA VAL A 178 -1.87 -1.56 4.77
C VAL A 178 -3.39 -1.61 4.64
N THR A 179 -4.12 -0.91 5.52
CA THR A 179 -5.57 -0.76 5.44
C THR A 179 -5.97 0.48 4.64
N GLY A 180 -4.97 1.26 4.13
CA GLY A 180 -5.12 2.48 3.35
C GLY A 180 -5.55 3.70 4.14
N LYS A 181 -5.45 3.65 5.45
CA LYS A 181 -5.64 4.82 6.32
C LYS A 181 -4.35 5.63 6.41
N PRO A 182 -4.43 6.92 6.77
CA PRO A 182 -3.24 7.69 7.06
C PRO A 182 -2.34 6.97 8.06
N ILE A 183 -1.04 7.01 7.79
CA ILE A 183 -0.06 6.32 8.61
C ILE A 183 -0.03 6.90 10.03
N SER A 184 0.22 6.06 11.02
CA SER A 184 0.43 6.43 12.42
C SER A 184 1.90 6.24 12.80
N THR A 185 2.28 6.64 14.00
CA THR A 185 3.63 6.44 14.55
C THR A 185 4.07 4.97 14.60
N PHE A 186 3.12 4.03 14.63
CA PHE A 186 3.40 2.59 14.52
C PHE A 186 3.55 2.08 13.09
N GLY A 187 3.32 2.93 12.10
CA GLY A 187 3.38 2.59 10.68
C GLY A 187 4.61 3.15 9.96
N VAL A 188 5.60 3.70 10.69
CA VAL A 188 6.87 4.18 10.14
C VAL A 188 8.02 3.25 10.54
N ALA A 189 9.19 3.45 9.94
CA ALA A 189 10.39 2.73 10.35
C ALA A 189 10.71 3.03 11.82
N ARG A 190 11.20 2.02 12.53
CA ARG A 190 11.58 2.16 13.92
C ARG A 190 12.84 3.02 14.06
N CYS A 191 12.90 3.82 15.12
CA CYS A 191 14.12 4.52 15.52
C CYS A 191 15.01 3.57 16.34
N ASP A 192 16.08 3.10 15.74
CA ASP A 192 17.04 2.21 16.40
C ASP A 192 18.34 2.93 16.79
N ASP A 193 18.70 3.98 16.07
CA ASP A 193 19.88 4.84 16.35
C ASP A 193 19.54 6.30 16.06
N ALA A 194 19.33 7.09 17.12
CA ALA A 194 19.00 8.51 16.99
C ALA A 194 20.12 9.36 16.36
N SER A 195 21.33 8.85 16.27
CA SER A 195 22.49 9.51 15.61
C SER A 195 22.69 9.02 14.17
N GLY A 196 22.08 7.93 13.80
CA GLY A 196 22.19 7.33 12.48
C GLY A 196 21.21 7.95 11.46
N PRO A 197 21.57 7.90 10.17
CA PRO A 197 20.69 8.44 9.13
C PRO A 197 19.45 7.57 8.95
N SER A 198 18.31 8.21 8.72
CA SER A 198 17.14 7.51 8.16
C SER A 198 17.39 7.17 6.69
N THR A 199 17.15 5.91 6.30
CA THR A 199 17.41 5.45 4.93
C THR A 199 16.17 4.81 4.33
N PHE A 200 15.76 5.31 3.17
CA PHE A 200 14.61 4.84 2.41
C PHE A 200 15.09 4.27 1.07
N THR A 201 15.09 2.96 0.95
CA THR A 201 15.60 2.25 -0.22
C THR A 201 14.45 1.82 -1.11
N VAL A 202 14.51 2.17 -2.40
CA VAL A 202 13.51 1.81 -3.40
C VAL A 202 14.12 0.88 -4.44
N TYR A 203 13.39 -0.18 -4.74
CA TYR A 203 13.79 -1.21 -5.71
C TYR A 203 13.14 -0.96 -7.08
N PRO A 204 13.63 -1.65 -8.14
CA PRO A 204 13.08 -1.52 -9.48
C PRO A 204 11.59 -1.83 -9.54
N PHE A 205 10.91 -1.23 -10.52
CA PHE A 205 9.53 -1.58 -10.82
C PHE A 205 9.40 -3.07 -11.14
N GLN A 206 8.32 -3.66 -10.67
CA GLN A 206 7.94 -5.05 -10.91
C GLN A 206 6.42 -5.17 -11.10
N GLU A 207 6.00 -6.27 -11.67
CA GLU A 207 4.59 -6.64 -11.73
C GLU A 207 4.04 -6.80 -10.31
N PRO A 208 2.78 -6.43 -10.07
CA PRO A 208 2.18 -6.59 -8.75
C PRO A 208 2.12 -8.08 -8.41
N VAL A 209 2.43 -8.42 -7.15
CA VAL A 209 2.18 -9.76 -6.62
C VAL A 209 0.67 -9.94 -6.51
N GLN A 210 0.14 -10.94 -7.20
CA GLN A 210 -1.28 -11.30 -7.20
C GLN A 210 -1.63 -12.13 -5.96
#